data_4635d9662bb4a3bd47a95b1fb265250e
#
_entry.id   4635d9662bb4a3bd47a95b1fb265250e
#
_cell.length_a   1.000
_cell.length_b   1.000
_cell.length_c   1.000
_cell.angle_alpha   90.00
_cell.angle_beta   90.00
_cell.angle_gamma   90.00
#
_symmetry.space_group_name_H-M   'P 1'
#
loop_
_entity.id
_entity.type
_entity.pdbx_description
1 polymer ?
#
loop_
_entity_poly.entity_id
_entity_poly.type
_entity_poly.pdbx_seq_one_letter_code
_entity_poly.pdbx_strand_id
1 'polypeptide(L)'
;MILNIHGYGGSAQNSAYTALLSLGCDVTSPQLDYDAVCPEKVLETLREMAVTCHADTLIGTSFGGFFAALLCAELHLPTILVNPCLMPFDILPRLGNTQPIQPLMVLFSKLAAIDSSLVHCIIGAEDEVIGDHAFTKRLLCDADLVQVPNGRHSGATLPLQSYFQTILGK
;
A
#
# COMPACT_ATOMS: atom_id res chain seq x y z
N MET A 1 -14.41 -8.99 0.56
CA MET A 1 -14.05 -7.91 1.56
C MET A 1 -12.66 -7.37 1.27
N ILE A 2 -12.50 -6.07 1.17
CA ILE A 2 -11.22 -5.41 0.89
C ILE A 2 -10.62 -4.87 2.20
N LEU A 3 -9.35 -5.13 2.46
CA LEU A 3 -8.59 -4.47 3.52
C LEU A 3 -7.80 -3.30 2.91
N ASN A 4 -8.18 -2.05 3.25
CA ASN A 4 -7.51 -0.83 2.81
C ASN A 4 -6.58 -0.30 3.88
N ILE A 5 -5.32 -0.06 3.54
CA ILE A 5 -4.24 0.35 4.45
C ILE A 5 -3.72 1.71 4.03
N HIS A 6 -3.94 2.74 4.87
CA HIS A 6 -3.50 4.11 4.58
C HIS A 6 -2.00 4.30 4.79
N GLY A 7 -1.45 5.40 4.23
CA GLY A 7 -0.05 5.77 4.36
C GLY A 7 0.28 6.52 5.66
N TYR A 8 1.58 6.81 5.86
CA TYR A 8 2.08 7.62 6.97
C TYR A 8 1.45 9.03 6.94
N GLY A 9 1.03 9.52 8.10
CA GLY A 9 0.32 10.80 8.23
C GLY A 9 -1.07 10.84 7.59
N GLY A 10 -1.56 9.70 7.07
CA GLY A 10 -2.88 9.59 6.45
C GLY A 10 -3.98 9.18 7.42
N SER A 11 -5.12 8.81 6.87
CA SER A 11 -6.27 8.35 7.65
C SER A 11 -6.96 7.14 7.00
N ALA A 12 -7.78 6.45 7.79
CA ALA A 12 -8.64 5.36 7.33
C ALA A 12 -9.54 5.78 6.14
N GLN A 13 -9.90 7.06 6.06
CA GLN A 13 -10.74 7.62 4.98
C GLN A 13 -9.90 8.28 3.88
N ASN A 14 -8.85 7.60 3.42
CA ASN A 14 -7.99 8.08 2.35
C ASN A 14 -8.69 8.06 0.97
N SER A 15 -8.01 8.55 -0.06
CA SER A 15 -8.55 8.60 -1.43
C SER A 15 -8.92 7.23 -1.98
N ALA A 16 -8.17 6.19 -1.64
CA ALA A 16 -8.47 4.81 -2.04
C ALA A 16 -9.78 4.33 -1.40
N TYR A 17 -9.96 4.55 -0.09
CA TYR A 17 -11.20 4.25 0.61
C TYR A 17 -12.41 4.92 -0.02
N THR A 18 -12.30 6.23 -0.29
CA THR A 18 -13.38 7.00 -0.94
C THR A 18 -13.74 6.44 -2.32
N ALA A 19 -12.74 6.11 -3.13
CA ALA A 19 -12.95 5.53 -4.46
C ALA A 19 -13.62 4.15 -4.38
N LEU A 20 -13.22 3.30 -3.43
CA LEU A 20 -13.81 1.98 -3.24
C LEU A 20 -15.28 2.06 -2.79
N LEU A 21 -15.59 2.97 -1.86
CA LEU A 21 -16.98 3.17 -1.43
C LEU A 21 -17.87 3.62 -2.58
N SER A 22 -17.37 4.50 -3.47
CA SER A 22 -18.12 4.95 -4.63
C SER A 22 -18.45 3.82 -5.64
N LEU A 23 -17.67 2.74 -5.58
CA LEU A 23 -17.89 1.51 -6.38
C LEU A 23 -18.75 0.47 -5.64
N GLY A 24 -19.26 0.78 -4.45
CA GLY A 24 -20.07 -0.14 -3.65
C GLY A 24 -19.28 -1.33 -3.10
N CYS A 25 -17.97 -1.17 -2.89
CA CYS A 25 -17.13 -2.22 -2.30
C CYS A 25 -17.32 -2.30 -0.78
N ASP A 26 -17.27 -3.52 -0.24
CA ASP A 26 -17.16 -3.75 1.20
C ASP A 26 -15.71 -3.58 1.62
N VAL A 27 -15.43 -2.59 2.48
CA VAL A 27 -14.06 -2.19 2.84
C VAL A 27 -13.88 -2.12 4.35
N THR A 28 -12.88 -2.83 4.85
CA THR A 28 -12.30 -2.61 6.18
C THR A 28 -11.09 -1.68 6.05
N SER A 29 -11.10 -0.55 6.76
CA SER A 29 -10.04 0.44 6.69
C SER A 29 -9.68 0.92 8.10
N PRO A 30 -8.65 0.32 8.74
CA PRO A 30 -8.25 0.71 10.09
C PRO A 30 -7.56 2.08 10.12
N GLN A 31 -7.73 2.81 11.22
CA GLN A 31 -6.87 3.93 11.56
C GLN A 31 -5.61 3.40 12.24
N LEU A 32 -4.45 3.70 11.69
CA LEU A 32 -3.15 3.24 12.15
C LEU A 32 -2.33 4.43 12.68
N ASP A 33 -1.68 4.24 13.82
CA ASP A 33 -0.74 5.20 14.39
C ASP A 33 0.70 4.67 14.21
N TYR A 34 1.32 5.10 13.12
CA TYR A 34 2.66 4.68 12.75
C TYR A 34 3.77 5.33 13.58
N ASP A 35 3.46 6.36 14.38
CA ASP A 35 4.41 6.99 15.28
C ASP A 35 4.42 6.30 16.66
N ALA A 36 3.26 5.81 17.11
CA ALA A 36 3.13 5.18 18.43
C ALA A 36 3.34 3.65 18.41
N VAL A 37 3.09 2.98 17.25
CA VAL A 37 3.11 1.52 17.14
C VAL A 37 4.27 1.04 16.28
N CYS A 38 5.07 0.11 16.81
CA CYS A 38 6.21 -0.44 16.06
C CYS A 38 5.74 -1.21 14.80
N PRO A 39 6.54 -1.21 13.71
CA PRO A 39 6.15 -1.79 12.44
C PRO A 39 5.75 -3.27 12.49
N GLU A 40 6.39 -4.08 13.33
CA GLU A 40 6.05 -5.49 13.49
C GLU A 40 4.65 -5.67 14.08
N LYS A 41 4.28 -4.81 15.05
CA LYS A 41 2.95 -4.87 15.67
C LYS A 41 1.88 -4.37 14.71
N VAL A 42 2.19 -3.37 13.89
CA VAL A 42 1.31 -2.92 12.81
C VAL A 42 1.05 -4.08 11.85
N LEU A 43 2.09 -4.78 11.38
CA LEU A 43 1.95 -5.92 10.48
C LEU A 43 1.12 -7.05 11.11
N GLU A 44 1.37 -7.38 12.38
CA GLU A 44 0.61 -8.39 13.14
C GLU A 44 -0.88 -8.02 13.19
N THR A 45 -1.18 -6.79 13.59
CA THR A 45 -2.57 -6.30 13.66
C THR A 45 -3.27 -6.37 12.29
N LEU A 46 -2.60 -5.94 11.23
CA LEU A 46 -3.16 -5.99 9.88
C LEU A 46 -3.39 -7.42 9.39
N ARG A 47 -2.50 -8.36 9.75
CA ARG A 47 -2.68 -9.79 9.44
C ARG A 47 -3.90 -10.37 10.15
N GLU A 48 -4.07 -10.09 11.44
CA GLU A 48 -5.23 -10.50 12.22
C GLU A 48 -6.52 -9.92 11.64
N MET A 49 -6.49 -8.66 11.22
CA MET A 49 -7.64 -8.00 10.58
C MET A 49 -7.97 -8.63 9.23
N ALA A 50 -6.98 -8.92 8.38
CA ALA A 50 -7.19 -9.58 7.09
C ALA A 50 -7.89 -10.94 7.26
N VAL A 51 -7.47 -11.71 8.24
CA VAL A 51 -8.09 -13.01 8.58
C VAL A 51 -9.52 -12.82 9.13
N THR A 52 -9.68 -11.92 10.10
CA THR A 52 -10.97 -11.72 10.80
C THR A 52 -12.05 -11.16 9.89
N CYS A 53 -11.70 -10.22 9.00
CA CYS A 53 -12.66 -9.67 8.04
C CYS A 53 -12.79 -10.51 6.76
N HIS A 54 -12.10 -11.65 6.67
CA HIS A 54 -12.09 -12.51 5.48
C HIS A 54 -11.69 -11.70 4.22
N ALA A 55 -10.60 -10.94 4.30
CA ALA A 55 -10.12 -10.17 3.17
C ALA A 55 -9.78 -11.09 2.00
N ASP A 56 -10.28 -10.75 0.83
CA ASP A 56 -9.95 -11.39 -0.46
C ASP A 56 -9.03 -10.51 -1.33
N THR A 57 -8.88 -9.25 -0.94
CA THR A 57 -8.08 -8.25 -1.65
C THR A 57 -7.45 -7.29 -0.65
N LEU A 58 -6.18 -6.95 -0.88
CA LEU A 58 -5.45 -5.95 -0.10
C LEU A 58 -5.26 -4.68 -0.94
N ILE A 59 -5.43 -3.51 -0.33
CA ILE A 59 -5.08 -2.24 -0.96
C ILE A 59 -4.20 -1.45 -0.01
N GLY A 60 -3.05 -0.99 -0.50
CA GLY A 60 -2.12 -0.22 0.31
C GLY A 60 -1.64 1.04 -0.38
N THR A 61 -1.74 2.18 0.33
CA THR A 61 -1.29 3.48 -0.16
C THR A 61 -0.01 3.90 0.54
N SER A 62 1.03 4.32 -0.20
CA SER A 62 2.29 4.83 0.35
C SER A 62 2.90 3.84 1.35
N PHE A 63 3.14 4.21 2.61
CA PHE A 63 3.63 3.31 3.65
C PHE A 63 2.66 2.14 3.93
N GLY A 64 1.35 2.34 3.79
CA GLY A 64 0.38 1.24 3.81
C GLY A 64 0.62 0.22 2.69
N GLY A 65 1.18 0.66 1.55
CA GLY A 65 1.60 -0.21 0.46
C GLY A 65 2.74 -1.16 0.83
N PHE A 66 3.64 -0.75 1.72
CA PHE A 66 4.68 -1.64 2.28
C PHE A 66 4.06 -2.81 3.06
N PHE A 67 3.10 -2.53 3.93
CA PHE A 67 2.41 -3.57 4.69
C PHE A 67 1.53 -4.45 3.80
N ALA A 68 0.83 -3.86 2.82
CA ALA A 68 0.05 -4.64 1.85
C ALA A 68 0.95 -5.60 1.05
N ALA A 69 2.14 -5.16 0.63
CA ALA A 69 3.10 -6.00 -0.06
C ALA A 69 3.64 -7.14 0.81
N LEU A 70 3.90 -6.89 2.11
CA LEU A 70 4.29 -7.93 3.07
C LEU A 70 3.17 -8.94 3.29
N LEU A 71 1.93 -8.49 3.43
CA LEU A 71 0.78 -9.38 3.56
C LEU A 71 0.51 -10.17 2.26
N CYS A 72 0.73 -9.57 1.09
CA CYS A 72 0.69 -10.29 -0.18
C CYS A 72 1.68 -11.45 -0.20
N ALA A 73 2.92 -11.23 0.23
CA ALA A 73 3.95 -12.26 0.32
C ALA A 73 3.60 -13.38 1.33
N GLU A 74 2.88 -13.05 2.40
CA GLU A 74 2.52 -14.01 3.45
C GLU A 74 1.20 -14.76 3.16
N LEU A 75 0.19 -14.05 2.65
CA LEU A 75 -1.18 -14.57 2.52
C LEU A 75 -1.56 -14.94 1.08
N HIS A 76 -0.72 -14.59 0.11
CA HIS A 76 -0.97 -14.81 -1.33
C HIS A 76 -2.32 -14.24 -1.81
N LEU A 77 -2.68 -13.04 -1.32
CA LEU A 77 -3.90 -12.35 -1.71
C LEU A 77 -3.64 -11.36 -2.85
N PRO A 78 -4.57 -11.23 -3.80
CA PRO A 78 -4.57 -10.13 -4.77
C PRO A 78 -4.37 -8.78 -4.08
N THR A 79 -3.45 -7.97 -4.60
CA THR A 79 -3.03 -6.76 -3.92
C THR A 79 -2.95 -5.58 -4.89
N ILE A 80 -3.49 -4.44 -4.50
CA ILE A 80 -3.39 -3.19 -5.26
C ILE A 80 -2.53 -2.20 -4.47
N LEU A 81 -1.49 -1.69 -5.09
CA LEU A 81 -0.56 -0.74 -4.50
C LEU A 81 -0.72 0.65 -5.15
N VAL A 82 -0.87 1.67 -4.32
CA VAL A 82 -1.04 3.07 -4.74
C VAL A 82 0.16 3.89 -4.25
N ASN A 83 1.01 4.35 -5.16
CA ASN A 83 2.26 5.08 -4.83
C ASN A 83 3.02 4.41 -3.68
N PRO A 84 3.34 3.11 -3.74
CA PRO A 84 3.82 2.38 -2.58
C PRO A 84 5.22 2.84 -2.14
N CYS A 85 5.39 3.03 -0.82
CA CYS A 85 6.67 3.30 -0.18
C CYS A 85 7.33 1.98 0.24
N LEU A 86 7.97 1.27 -0.70
CA LEU A 86 8.55 -0.05 -0.45
C LEU A 86 9.94 -0.01 0.21
N MET A 87 10.55 1.18 0.35
CA MET A 87 11.78 1.41 1.11
C MET A 87 11.52 2.40 2.27
N PRO A 88 10.66 2.06 3.24
CA PRO A 88 10.20 3.01 4.26
C PRO A 88 11.34 3.51 5.17
N PHE A 89 12.38 2.73 5.38
CA PHE A 89 13.55 3.12 6.19
C PHE A 89 14.33 4.30 5.58
N ASP A 90 14.19 4.57 4.28
CA ASP A 90 14.79 5.74 3.61
C ASP A 90 13.85 6.95 3.61
N ILE A 91 12.56 6.73 3.51
CA ILE A 91 11.56 7.79 3.32
C ILE A 91 11.01 8.33 4.64
N LEU A 92 10.63 7.46 5.58
CA LEU A 92 9.95 7.87 6.82
C LEU A 92 10.76 8.85 7.68
N PRO A 93 12.10 8.71 7.84
CA PRO A 93 12.88 9.70 8.58
C PRO A 93 12.81 11.11 7.95
N ARG A 94 12.72 11.20 6.63
CA ARG A 94 12.58 12.49 5.91
C ARG A 94 11.19 13.12 6.12
N LEU A 95 10.19 12.30 6.45
CA LEU A 95 8.83 12.75 6.77
C LEU A 95 8.63 13.04 8.26
N GLY A 96 9.68 12.91 9.09
CA GLY A 96 9.65 13.23 10.52
C GLY A 96 9.31 12.05 11.43
N ASN A 97 9.16 10.83 10.91
CA ASN A 97 8.99 9.64 11.75
C ASN A 97 10.29 9.37 12.53
N THR A 98 10.16 9.14 13.84
CA THR A 98 11.28 8.93 14.76
C THR A 98 11.43 7.48 15.23
N GLN A 99 10.62 6.57 14.71
CA GLN A 99 10.72 5.14 15.03
C GLN A 99 12.08 4.57 14.57
N PRO A 100 12.63 3.59 15.30
CA PRO A 100 13.85 2.90 14.86
C PRO A 100 13.69 2.28 13.47
N ILE A 101 14.68 2.43 12.61
CA ILE A 101 14.66 1.89 11.24
C ILE A 101 14.94 0.39 11.14
N GLN A 102 15.58 -0.22 12.16
CA GLN A 102 15.94 -1.64 12.15
C GLN A 102 14.74 -2.57 11.94
N PRO A 103 13.60 -2.40 12.64
CA PRO A 103 12.41 -3.18 12.38
C PRO A 103 11.93 -3.11 10.93
N LEU A 104 11.99 -1.92 10.32
CA LEU A 104 11.63 -1.72 8.92
C LEU A 104 12.58 -2.46 7.98
N MET A 105 13.90 -2.47 8.26
CA MET A 105 14.87 -3.21 7.47
C MET A 105 14.68 -4.73 7.56
N VAL A 106 14.34 -5.24 8.75
CA VAL A 106 14.01 -6.66 8.94
C VAL A 106 12.77 -7.03 8.14
N LEU A 107 11.71 -6.24 8.22
CA LEU A 107 10.50 -6.47 7.44
C LEU A 107 10.74 -6.33 5.94
N PHE A 108 11.55 -5.35 5.52
CA PHE A 108 11.91 -5.15 4.12
C PHE A 108 12.54 -6.39 3.48
N SER A 109 13.37 -7.13 4.22
CA SER A 109 13.98 -8.36 3.69
C SER A 109 12.96 -9.42 3.27
N LYS A 110 11.75 -9.39 3.83
CA LYS A 110 10.66 -10.31 3.51
C LYS A 110 9.96 -9.99 2.19
N LEU A 111 10.11 -8.77 1.67
CA LEU A 111 9.52 -8.39 0.37
C LEU A 111 10.03 -9.23 -0.80
N ALA A 112 11.21 -9.83 -0.67
CA ALA A 112 11.76 -10.71 -1.70
C ALA A 112 10.87 -11.95 -1.99
N ALA A 113 9.96 -12.27 -1.07
CA ALA A 113 9.03 -13.40 -1.23
C ALA A 113 7.70 -13.00 -1.91
N ILE A 114 7.54 -11.74 -2.32
CA ILE A 114 6.30 -11.28 -2.96
C ILE A 114 6.11 -11.97 -4.32
N ASP A 115 4.92 -12.49 -4.54
CA ASP A 115 4.47 -12.89 -5.88
C ASP A 115 3.92 -11.66 -6.61
N SER A 116 4.76 -11.05 -7.45
CA SER A 116 4.40 -9.83 -8.15
C SER A 116 3.29 -10.03 -9.20
N SER A 117 2.98 -11.27 -9.60
CA SER A 117 1.86 -11.57 -10.49
C SER A 117 0.49 -11.37 -9.83
N LEU A 118 0.44 -11.33 -8.49
CA LEU A 118 -0.76 -11.02 -7.71
C LEU A 118 -0.93 -9.50 -7.49
N VAL A 119 -0.02 -8.67 -8.01
CA VAL A 119 0.03 -7.24 -7.72
C VAL A 119 -0.40 -6.41 -8.90
N HIS A 120 -1.36 -5.51 -8.67
CA HIS A 120 -1.61 -4.35 -9.50
C HIS A 120 -1.00 -3.12 -8.84
N CYS A 121 -0.36 -2.25 -9.59
CA CYS A 121 0.31 -1.07 -9.03
C CYS A 121 0.01 0.17 -9.85
N ILE A 122 -0.41 1.26 -9.20
CA ILE A 122 -0.59 2.56 -9.81
C ILE A 122 0.33 3.58 -9.16
N ILE A 123 1.13 4.27 -9.97
CA ILE A 123 2.09 5.27 -9.50
C ILE A 123 1.96 6.59 -10.26
N GLY A 124 2.20 7.68 -9.55
CA GLY A 124 2.29 9.01 -10.17
C GLY A 124 3.65 9.21 -10.83
N ALA A 125 3.66 9.80 -12.03
CA ALA A 125 4.91 10.12 -12.73
C ALA A 125 5.68 11.27 -12.07
N GLU A 126 4.99 12.10 -11.30
CA GLU A 126 5.54 13.25 -10.56
C GLU A 126 5.42 13.07 -9.05
N ASP A 127 5.60 11.83 -8.57
CA ASP A 127 5.57 11.52 -7.13
C ASP A 127 6.76 12.21 -6.44
N GLU A 128 6.46 13.25 -5.67
CA GLU A 128 7.44 14.08 -4.99
C GLU A 128 8.00 13.47 -3.69
N VAL A 129 7.41 12.37 -3.23
CA VAL A 129 7.83 11.67 -1.99
C VAL A 129 8.70 10.47 -2.30
N ILE A 130 8.26 9.61 -3.22
CA ILE A 130 8.98 8.37 -3.57
C ILE A 130 9.95 8.60 -4.74
N GLY A 131 9.66 9.56 -5.60
CA GLY A 131 10.45 9.85 -6.79
C GLY A 131 10.09 8.95 -7.98
N ASP A 132 11.08 8.37 -8.63
CA ASP A 132 10.91 7.63 -9.90
C ASP A 132 10.37 6.20 -9.75
N HIS A 133 10.11 5.75 -8.52
CA HIS A 133 9.69 4.39 -8.20
C HIS A 133 10.60 3.28 -8.76
N ALA A 134 11.91 3.54 -8.95
CA ALA A 134 12.84 2.59 -9.56
C ALA A 134 12.89 1.24 -8.82
N PHE A 135 12.87 1.27 -7.47
CA PHE A 135 12.83 0.04 -6.68
C PHE A 135 11.51 -0.71 -6.84
N THR A 136 10.38 0.00 -6.80
CA THR A 136 9.03 -0.58 -7.00
C THR A 136 8.96 -1.31 -8.35
N LYS A 137 9.39 -0.67 -9.44
CA LYS A 137 9.40 -1.23 -10.80
C LYS A 137 10.27 -2.50 -10.91
N ARG A 138 11.40 -2.54 -10.19
CA ARG A 138 12.28 -3.73 -10.19
C ARG A 138 11.72 -4.88 -9.38
N LEU A 139 11.19 -4.60 -8.18
CA LEU A 139 10.63 -5.63 -7.29
C LEU A 139 9.36 -6.24 -7.88
N LEU A 140 8.53 -5.41 -8.52
CA LEU A 140 7.24 -5.79 -9.06
C LEU A 140 7.30 -5.98 -10.59
N CYS A 141 8.31 -6.69 -11.09
CA CYS A 141 8.58 -6.81 -12.53
C CYS A 141 7.48 -7.54 -13.32
N ASP A 142 6.70 -8.42 -12.67
CA ASP A 142 5.60 -9.16 -13.29
C ASP A 142 4.22 -8.58 -12.90
N ALA A 143 4.19 -7.47 -12.15
CA ALA A 143 2.96 -6.79 -11.78
C ALA A 143 2.37 -5.99 -12.96
N ASP A 144 1.05 -5.84 -12.98
CA ASP A 144 0.39 -4.86 -13.82
C ASP A 144 0.61 -3.45 -13.24
N LEU A 145 1.59 -2.72 -13.77
CA LEU A 145 2.01 -1.41 -13.28
C LEU A 145 1.60 -0.29 -14.25
N VAL A 146 0.78 0.62 -13.74
CA VAL A 146 0.32 1.82 -14.45
C VAL A 146 1.01 3.05 -13.90
N GLN A 147 1.65 3.85 -14.77
CA GLN A 147 2.23 5.15 -14.41
C GLN A 147 1.35 6.27 -14.96
N VAL A 148 0.84 7.12 -14.07
CA VAL A 148 -0.09 8.21 -14.40
C VAL A 148 0.70 9.48 -14.70
N PRO A 149 0.63 10.06 -15.92
CA PRO A 149 1.23 11.36 -16.22
C PRO A 149 0.67 12.45 -15.30
N ASN A 150 1.54 13.34 -14.80
CA ASN A 150 1.20 14.42 -13.85
C ASN A 150 0.61 13.92 -12.51
N GLY A 151 0.55 12.60 -12.27
CA GLY A 151 0.15 12.03 -10.98
C GLY A 151 1.23 12.29 -9.94
N ARG A 152 0.81 12.74 -8.74
CA ARG A 152 1.68 13.04 -7.61
C ARG A 152 1.55 11.97 -6.52
N HIS A 153 2.25 12.15 -5.38
CA HIS A 153 2.18 11.19 -4.28
C HIS A 153 0.78 11.02 -3.69
N SER A 154 0.00 12.08 -3.63
CA SER A 154 -1.39 12.03 -3.16
C SER A 154 -2.26 11.17 -4.08
N GLY A 155 -2.92 10.14 -3.53
CA GLY A 155 -3.88 9.34 -4.27
C GLY A 155 -5.05 10.14 -4.89
N ALA A 156 -5.31 11.36 -4.39
CA ALA A 156 -6.31 12.25 -4.96
C ALA A 156 -5.93 12.76 -6.37
N THR A 157 -4.67 12.66 -6.76
CA THR A 157 -4.19 13.05 -8.10
C THR A 157 -4.20 11.90 -9.10
N LEU A 158 -4.58 10.71 -8.66
CA LEU A 158 -4.64 9.49 -9.47
C LEU A 158 -6.09 9.14 -9.81
N PRO A 159 -6.38 8.54 -10.96
CA PRO A 159 -7.72 8.14 -11.37
C PRO A 159 -8.17 6.85 -10.65
N LEU A 160 -8.15 6.84 -9.30
CA LEU A 160 -8.32 5.62 -8.50
C LEU A 160 -9.66 4.94 -8.74
N GLN A 161 -10.76 5.69 -8.90
CA GLN A 161 -12.07 5.09 -9.11
C GLN A 161 -12.12 4.26 -10.39
N SER A 162 -11.72 4.83 -11.53
CA SER A 162 -11.70 4.10 -12.82
C SER A 162 -10.67 2.98 -12.83
N TYR A 163 -9.53 3.17 -12.14
CA TYR A 163 -8.50 2.14 -12.00
C TYR A 163 -9.03 0.94 -11.21
N PHE A 164 -9.64 1.16 -10.05
CA PHE A 164 -10.23 0.08 -9.25
C PHE A 164 -11.43 -0.57 -9.95
N GLN A 165 -12.25 0.21 -10.67
CA GLN A 165 -13.34 -0.31 -11.46
C GLN A 165 -12.86 -1.36 -12.48
N THR A 166 -11.77 -1.07 -13.16
CA THR A 166 -11.19 -1.98 -14.16
C THR A 166 -10.68 -3.28 -13.51
N ILE A 167 -9.95 -3.18 -12.39
CA ILE A 167 -9.31 -4.34 -11.75
C ILE A 167 -10.34 -5.19 -11.00
N LEU A 168 -11.28 -4.56 -10.30
CA LEU A 168 -12.27 -5.28 -9.46
C LEU A 168 -13.50 -5.73 -10.24
N GLY A 169 -13.63 -5.37 -11.52
CA GLY A 169 -14.76 -5.76 -12.37
C GLY A 169 -16.10 -5.17 -11.91
N LYS A 170 -16.09 -3.93 -11.39
CA LYS A 170 -17.26 -3.25 -10.80
C LYS A 170 -17.91 -2.25 -11.78
#